data_8498dcad414022e14b19f60ef3b759dd
#
_entry.id   8498dcad414022e14b19f60ef3b759dd
#
_cell.length_a   1.000
_cell.length_b   1.000
_cell.length_c   1.000
_cell.angle_alpha   90.00
_cell.angle_beta   90.00
_cell.angle_gamma   90.00
#
_symmetry.space_group_name_H-M   'P 1'
#
loop_
_entity.id
_entity.type
_entity.pdbx_description
1 polymer ?
#
loop_
_entity_poly.entity_id
_entity_poly.type
_entity_poly.pdbx_seq_one_letter_code
_entity_poly.pdbx_strand_id
1 'polypeptide(L)'
;MSAKKFLSLALVFAMAISMFALGPISQVVAQENAGKNVKVTRGEFVKELVAAMDYQLSKTDTTKFDDVDKEMVPYIEAAVTNGAADGMSDTKFGTNLNITREQAFSMLMKAMGDKDDGKNLASFKDANKVSKWAKGYISCACAMGIVKGDGGYIKPTSNITRSEMTSLISNFKQNIKPVTLLTVNDFHGSLKDSGKNIGIAKLASYLKGKKAANPDRTLILSAGDNYQGSAESNLLYGKPVNDAMNMIGFDASAIGNHEFDWGTDKLQSWIKTAKFPFLAANIYDKSTDKPVDWAKPYTIIEKDGIKIGIIGISTPETAYKTKPDIVAPYEFKDPTAITKEYTKVLKDKGADIVVVLAHAGGVQDKDGKITGEGADLAKAVSVDAIVMGHTHNPVQGKINGIPVVEAYYNGRSVGEITLYYCVPMKKVVSSSSKVNSNLAEGSITPDKEVGDMLNGYMQEVMPKLNEVIGKTDVDLEHNRGELSIFGEWTADVMKDASGAQIAFQNGGGVRTSIPKGEITVGDMYEVMPFDNTLYTFDMTGEQIKEVLENGIMNNDIGWVQLSGIVVKYDSTKPAGQRVLEMTLKDGTPIEMD
;
A
#
# COMPACT_ATOMS: atom_id res chain seq x y z
N MET A 1 25.33 -50.39 31.21
CA MET A 1 23.93 -50.71 31.57
C MET A 1 23.25 -51.25 30.32
N SER A 2 22.75 -52.48 30.38
CA SER A 2 22.43 -53.32 29.22
C SER A 2 21.08 -52.96 28.57
N ALA A 3 20.99 -53.16 27.28
CA ALA A 3 19.82 -52.95 26.42
C ALA A 3 18.50 -53.57 26.93
N LYS A 4 18.54 -54.47 27.87
CA LYS A 4 17.36 -55.11 28.51
C LYS A 4 16.58 -54.18 29.47
N LYS A 5 17.19 -53.10 30.00
CA LYS A 5 16.49 -52.14 30.87
C LYS A 5 15.76 -51.06 30.07
N PHE A 6 16.15 -50.84 28.81
CA PHE A 6 15.44 -49.87 27.93
C PHE A 6 14.15 -50.45 27.32
N LEU A 7 14.13 -51.79 27.11
CA LEU A 7 12.95 -52.44 26.51
C LEU A 7 11.81 -52.61 27.53
N SER A 8 12.12 -52.75 28.83
CA SER A 8 11.08 -52.85 29.88
C SER A 8 10.44 -51.50 30.22
N LEU A 9 11.16 -50.36 30.03
CA LEU A 9 10.59 -49.05 30.27
C LEU A 9 9.70 -48.58 29.11
N ALA A 10 10.01 -48.99 27.88
CA ALA A 10 9.19 -48.69 26.69
C ALA A 10 7.87 -49.50 26.67
N LEU A 11 7.86 -50.73 27.21
CA LEU A 11 6.63 -51.52 27.31
C LEU A 11 5.68 -51.03 28.41
N VAL A 12 6.21 -50.49 29.51
CA VAL A 12 5.37 -49.92 30.60
C VAL A 12 4.77 -48.58 30.16
N PHE A 13 5.47 -47.79 29.33
CA PHE A 13 4.91 -46.55 28.77
C PHE A 13 3.87 -46.82 27.69
N ALA A 14 4.01 -47.90 26.90
CA ALA A 14 3.02 -48.27 25.88
C ALA A 14 1.74 -48.87 26.51
N MET A 15 1.82 -49.55 27.67
CA MET A 15 0.64 -50.04 28.39
C MET A 15 -0.07 -48.96 29.22
N ALA A 16 0.62 -47.88 29.64
CA ALA A 16 -0.03 -46.75 30.33
C ALA A 16 -0.81 -45.85 29.39
N ILE A 17 -0.45 -45.77 28.09
CA ILE A 17 -1.20 -45.01 27.07
C ILE A 17 -2.43 -45.80 26.58
N SER A 18 -2.45 -47.12 26.69
CA SER A 18 -3.60 -47.93 26.25
C SER A 18 -4.70 -48.11 27.31
N MET A 19 -4.50 -47.68 28.56
CA MET A 19 -5.54 -47.74 29.61
C MET A 19 -6.30 -46.41 29.82
N PHE A 20 -5.91 -45.31 29.15
CA PHE A 20 -6.67 -44.06 29.18
C PHE A 20 -7.56 -43.83 27.95
N ALA A 21 -7.67 -44.78 27.03
CA ALA A 21 -8.39 -44.65 25.76
C ALA A 21 -9.65 -45.51 25.62
N LEU A 22 -10.24 -45.99 26.72
CA LEU A 22 -11.52 -46.68 26.68
C LEU A 22 -12.50 -46.14 27.76
N GLY A 23 -12.73 -44.82 27.74
CA GLY A 23 -14.04 -44.31 28.15
C GLY A 23 -15.08 -44.65 27.06
N PRO A 24 -16.36 -44.82 27.42
CA PRO A 24 -17.34 -45.35 26.50
C PRO A 24 -17.47 -44.45 25.27
N ILE A 25 -16.96 -44.95 24.13
CA ILE A 25 -17.02 -44.31 22.80
C ILE A 25 -18.46 -43.84 22.51
N SER A 26 -19.47 -44.49 23.04
CA SER A 26 -20.86 -44.13 22.95
C SER A 26 -21.21 -42.78 23.64
N GLN A 27 -20.54 -42.37 24.73
CA GLN A 27 -20.80 -41.07 25.37
C GLN A 27 -20.10 -39.93 24.67
N VAL A 28 -18.89 -40.12 24.14
CA VAL A 28 -18.20 -39.09 23.36
C VAL A 28 -18.92 -38.84 22.04
N VAL A 29 -19.34 -39.89 21.33
CA VAL A 29 -20.11 -39.76 20.08
C VAL A 29 -21.52 -39.18 20.32
N ALA A 30 -22.15 -39.50 21.46
CA ALA A 30 -23.46 -38.90 21.81
C ALA A 30 -23.32 -37.43 22.20
N GLN A 31 -22.26 -37.05 22.89
CA GLN A 31 -21.97 -35.64 23.24
C GLN A 31 -21.58 -34.81 22.01
N GLU A 32 -20.79 -35.36 21.08
CA GLU A 32 -20.51 -34.73 19.77
C GLU A 32 -21.78 -34.58 18.90
N ASN A 33 -22.65 -35.58 18.86
CA ASN A 33 -23.90 -35.54 18.10
C ASN A 33 -24.96 -34.63 18.75
N ALA A 34 -24.99 -34.53 20.08
CA ALA A 34 -25.88 -33.58 20.79
C ALA A 34 -25.49 -32.14 20.51
N GLY A 35 -24.18 -31.83 20.35
CA GLY A 35 -23.69 -30.50 19.99
C GLY A 35 -24.01 -30.08 18.54
N LYS A 36 -24.12 -31.03 17.61
CA LYS A 36 -24.30 -30.75 16.16
C LYS A 36 -25.66 -30.11 15.82
N ASN A 37 -26.71 -30.43 16.55
CA ASN A 37 -28.08 -29.94 16.32
C ASN A 37 -28.44 -28.70 17.17
N VAL A 38 -27.54 -28.18 17.98
CA VAL A 38 -27.77 -26.97 18.78
C VAL A 38 -27.93 -25.77 17.85
N LYS A 39 -28.94 -24.95 18.10
CA LYS A 39 -29.18 -23.70 17.37
C LYS A 39 -28.10 -22.68 17.75
N VAL A 40 -27.68 -21.87 16.79
CA VAL A 40 -26.63 -20.88 16.92
C VAL A 40 -27.24 -19.52 17.15
N THR A 41 -26.70 -18.75 18.11
CA THR A 41 -27.12 -17.36 18.33
C THR A 41 -26.46 -16.43 17.30
N ARG A 42 -27.00 -15.22 17.16
CA ARG A 42 -26.41 -14.20 16.27
C ARG A 42 -25.00 -13.81 16.74
N GLY A 43 -24.78 -13.72 18.07
CA GLY A 43 -23.46 -13.44 18.61
C GLY A 43 -22.45 -14.54 18.28
N GLU A 44 -22.80 -15.81 18.47
CA GLU A 44 -21.95 -16.95 18.09
C GLU A 44 -21.61 -16.93 16.60
N PHE A 45 -22.58 -16.66 15.74
CA PHE A 45 -22.34 -16.57 14.30
C PHE A 45 -21.40 -15.43 13.94
N VAL A 46 -21.60 -14.24 14.52
CA VAL A 46 -20.72 -13.07 14.30
C VAL A 46 -19.29 -13.36 14.73
N LYS A 47 -19.08 -14.05 15.84
CA LYS A 47 -17.74 -14.46 16.28
C LYS A 47 -17.03 -15.32 15.23
N GLU A 48 -17.72 -16.31 14.68
CA GLU A 48 -17.18 -17.17 13.61
C GLU A 48 -16.99 -16.41 12.30
N LEU A 49 -17.89 -15.47 11.96
CA LEU A 49 -17.79 -14.62 10.78
C LEU A 49 -16.56 -13.71 10.86
N VAL A 50 -16.35 -13.04 11.99
CA VAL A 50 -15.19 -12.17 12.24
C VAL A 50 -13.88 -12.95 12.08
N ALA A 51 -13.83 -14.18 12.63
CA ALA A 51 -12.68 -15.06 12.47
C ALA A 51 -12.51 -15.57 11.03
N ALA A 52 -13.62 -15.81 10.29
CA ALA A 52 -13.57 -16.26 8.90
C ALA A 52 -13.08 -15.17 7.94
N MET A 53 -13.39 -13.90 8.25
CA MET A 53 -13.01 -12.72 7.48
C MET A 53 -11.68 -12.12 7.91
N ASP A 54 -11.05 -12.66 8.95
CA ASP A 54 -9.82 -12.11 9.55
C ASP A 54 -9.97 -10.62 9.95
N TYR A 55 -11.14 -10.24 10.45
CA TYR A 55 -11.35 -8.87 10.90
C TYR A 55 -10.62 -8.62 12.21
N GLN A 56 -9.93 -7.50 12.27
CA GLN A 56 -9.30 -7.04 13.51
C GLN A 56 -10.38 -6.73 14.55
N LEU A 57 -10.25 -7.30 15.75
CA LEU A 57 -11.18 -7.01 16.84
C LEU A 57 -11.13 -5.52 17.19
N SER A 58 -12.30 -4.94 17.44
CA SER A 58 -12.39 -3.55 17.88
C SER A 58 -11.71 -3.37 19.24
N LYS A 59 -11.00 -2.26 19.41
CA LYS A 59 -10.39 -1.88 20.70
C LYS A 59 -11.38 -1.22 21.65
N THR A 60 -12.59 -0.91 21.19
CA THR A 60 -13.64 -0.32 22.03
C THR A 60 -14.23 -1.38 22.97
N ASP A 61 -14.57 -0.97 24.17
CA ASP A 61 -15.32 -1.76 25.16
C ASP A 61 -16.78 -1.31 25.28
N THR A 62 -17.22 -0.42 24.39
CA THR A 62 -18.57 0.13 24.33
C THR A 62 -19.21 -0.10 22.97
N THR A 63 -20.52 -0.20 22.95
CA THR A 63 -21.37 -0.33 21.75
C THR A 63 -22.66 0.45 21.93
N LYS A 64 -23.32 0.80 20.84
CA LYS A 64 -24.66 1.41 20.86
C LYS A 64 -25.79 0.43 21.24
N PHE A 65 -25.49 -0.86 21.26
CA PHE A 65 -26.47 -1.91 21.51
C PHE A 65 -26.49 -2.28 23.00
N ASP A 66 -27.66 -2.24 23.61
CA ASP A 66 -27.87 -2.47 25.04
C ASP A 66 -28.06 -3.96 25.42
N ASP A 67 -28.11 -4.87 24.43
CA ASP A 67 -28.26 -6.32 24.58
C ASP A 67 -26.97 -7.09 24.20
N VAL A 68 -25.82 -6.44 24.27
CA VAL A 68 -24.51 -7.03 23.95
C VAL A 68 -23.68 -7.18 25.23
N ASP A 69 -23.32 -8.43 25.54
CA ASP A 69 -22.41 -8.73 26.66
C ASP A 69 -21.01 -8.16 26.37
N LYS A 70 -20.33 -7.67 27.42
CA LYS A 70 -19.02 -7.01 27.32
C LYS A 70 -18.00 -7.82 26.51
N GLU A 71 -17.98 -9.14 26.65
CA GLU A 71 -17.07 -10.04 25.91
C GLU A 71 -17.36 -10.07 24.40
N MET A 72 -18.59 -9.75 23.99
CA MET A 72 -18.99 -9.78 22.58
C MET A 72 -18.83 -8.43 21.88
N VAL A 73 -18.67 -7.32 22.65
CA VAL A 73 -18.51 -5.98 22.06
C VAL A 73 -17.41 -5.91 21.00
N PRO A 74 -16.18 -6.41 21.22
CA PRO A 74 -15.12 -6.33 20.21
C PRO A 74 -15.46 -7.02 18.89
N TYR A 75 -16.19 -8.13 18.93
CA TYR A 75 -16.60 -8.89 17.74
C TYR A 75 -17.74 -8.21 17.01
N ILE A 76 -18.75 -7.75 17.74
CA ILE A 76 -19.93 -7.09 17.15
C ILE A 76 -19.52 -5.77 16.52
N GLU A 77 -18.72 -4.94 17.21
CA GLU A 77 -18.22 -3.69 16.65
C GLU A 77 -17.31 -3.92 15.44
N ALA A 78 -16.48 -4.98 15.45
CA ALA A 78 -15.70 -5.36 14.27
C ALA A 78 -16.61 -5.71 13.08
N ALA A 79 -17.66 -6.50 13.28
CA ALA A 79 -18.57 -6.88 12.22
C ALA A 79 -19.41 -5.70 11.71
N VAL A 80 -19.86 -4.80 12.60
CA VAL A 80 -20.66 -3.62 12.26
C VAL A 80 -19.81 -2.59 11.50
N THR A 81 -18.62 -2.29 11.99
CA THR A 81 -17.68 -1.34 11.34
C THR A 81 -17.31 -1.79 9.92
N ASN A 82 -17.17 -3.11 9.70
CA ASN A 82 -16.89 -3.67 8.38
C ASN A 82 -18.16 -3.92 7.54
N GLY A 83 -19.33 -3.47 7.98
CA GLY A 83 -20.59 -3.60 7.24
C GLY A 83 -21.13 -5.03 7.11
N ALA A 84 -20.56 -5.99 7.85
CA ALA A 84 -20.93 -7.40 7.80
C ALA A 84 -22.24 -7.69 8.54
N ALA A 85 -22.56 -6.91 9.57
CA ALA A 85 -23.74 -7.09 10.38
C ALA A 85 -24.37 -5.73 10.76
N ASP A 86 -25.70 -5.73 10.86
CA ASP A 86 -26.47 -4.60 11.38
C ASP A 86 -27.19 -5.02 12.67
N GLY A 87 -27.59 -4.05 13.49
CA GLY A 87 -28.54 -4.28 14.58
C GLY A 87 -29.92 -4.73 14.06
N MET A 88 -30.70 -5.34 14.92
CA MET A 88 -32.14 -5.60 14.67
C MET A 88 -32.97 -4.33 14.84
N SER A 89 -32.45 -3.38 15.63
CA SER A 89 -32.94 -2.00 15.77
C SER A 89 -31.76 -1.09 16.08
N ASP A 90 -32.00 0.20 16.31
CA ASP A 90 -30.95 1.18 16.63
C ASP A 90 -30.18 0.83 17.91
N THR A 91 -30.85 0.19 18.89
CA THR A 91 -30.28 -0.12 20.22
C THR A 91 -30.18 -1.61 20.51
N LYS A 92 -30.68 -2.50 19.64
CA LYS A 92 -30.66 -3.96 19.84
C LYS A 92 -29.90 -4.67 18.74
N PHE A 93 -28.94 -5.49 19.10
CA PHE A 93 -28.23 -6.37 18.17
C PHE A 93 -28.91 -7.73 18.02
N GLY A 94 -29.53 -8.23 19.07
CA GLY A 94 -30.13 -9.56 19.15
C GLY A 94 -29.07 -10.64 19.44
N THR A 95 -28.06 -10.35 20.25
CA THR A 95 -26.87 -11.20 20.48
C THR A 95 -27.22 -12.62 20.85
N ASN A 96 -28.17 -12.81 21.77
CA ASN A 96 -28.61 -14.10 22.31
C ASN A 96 -29.80 -14.72 21.55
N LEU A 97 -30.30 -14.08 20.49
CA LEU A 97 -31.35 -14.65 19.65
C LEU A 97 -30.78 -15.65 18.66
N ASN A 98 -31.53 -16.75 18.43
CA ASN A 98 -31.13 -17.70 17.38
C ASN A 98 -31.14 -17.02 16.01
N ILE A 99 -30.08 -17.21 15.23
CA ILE A 99 -29.97 -16.64 13.88
C ILE A 99 -30.66 -17.54 12.86
N THR A 100 -31.42 -16.94 11.94
CA THR A 100 -32.02 -17.70 10.82
C THR A 100 -30.99 -17.94 9.72
N ARG A 101 -31.25 -18.95 8.87
CA ARG A 101 -30.36 -19.27 7.74
C ARG A 101 -30.20 -18.09 6.78
N GLU A 102 -31.30 -17.39 6.45
CA GLU A 102 -31.22 -16.22 5.57
C GLU A 102 -30.43 -15.06 6.18
N GLN A 103 -30.48 -14.89 7.51
CA GLN A 103 -29.67 -13.89 8.20
C GLN A 103 -28.19 -14.26 8.17
N ALA A 104 -27.85 -15.53 8.45
CA ALA A 104 -26.49 -16.02 8.42
C ALA A 104 -25.84 -15.89 7.03
N PHE A 105 -26.57 -16.32 5.98
CA PHE A 105 -26.11 -16.20 4.60
C PHE A 105 -25.91 -14.73 4.19
N SER A 106 -26.86 -13.86 4.57
CA SER A 106 -26.78 -12.45 4.25
C SER A 106 -25.66 -11.73 4.97
N MET A 107 -25.37 -12.06 6.24
CA MET A 107 -24.24 -11.50 6.97
C MET A 107 -22.91 -11.86 6.30
N LEU A 108 -22.75 -13.12 5.88
CA LEU A 108 -21.55 -13.56 5.18
C LEU A 108 -21.35 -12.82 3.86
N MET A 109 -22.41 -12.62 3.08
CA MET A 109 -22.33 -11.89 1.82
C MET A 109 -22.18 -10.39 1.99
N LYS A 110 -22.75 -9.79 3.05
CA LYS A 110 -22.50 -8.40 3.43
C LYS A 110 -21.03 -8.17 3.79
N ALA A 111 -20.41 -9.13 4.52
CA ALA A 111 -19.00 -9.08 4.84
C ALA A 111 -18.10 -9.00 3.60
N MET A 112 -18.56 -9.54 2.47
CA MET A 112 -17.90 -9.45 1.17
C MET A 112 -18.32 -8.23 0.35
N GLY A 113 -19.31 -7.47 0.79
CA GLY A 113 -19.85 -6.32 0.07
C GLY A 113 -20.59 -6.69 -1.23
N ASP A 114 -21.07 -7.93 -1.37
CA ASP A 114 -21.61 -8.44 -2.63
C ASP A 114 -23.07 -8.89 -2.51
N LYS A 115 -23.84 -8.55 -3.53
CA LYS A 115 -25.24 -8.99 -3.73
C LYS A 115 -25.58 -8.96 -5.22
N ASP A 116 -26.47 -9.84 -5.68
CA ASP A 116 -26.94 -9.88 -7.07
C ASP A 116 -28.46 -9.61 -7.20
N ASP A 117 -29.00 -9.86 -8.38
CA ASP A 117 -30.43 -9.65 -8.72
C ASP A 117 -31.36 -10.78 -8.29
N GLY A 118 -30.88 -11.81 -7.63
CA GLY A 118 -31.67 -12.91 -7.09
C GLY A 118 -31.98 -14.05 -8.07
N LYS A 119 -31.39 -14.10 -9.25
CA LYS A 119 -31.72 -15.10 -10.30
C LYS A 119 -31.32 -16.53 -9.94
N ASN A 120 -30.26 -16.72 -9.17
CA ASN A 120 -29.74 -18.05 -8.83
C ASN A 120 -30.63 -18.81 -7.82
N LEU A 121 -31.70 -18.20 -7.32
CA LEU A 121 -32.65 -18.85 -6.39
C LEU A 121 -33.69 -19.71 -7.10
N ALA A 122 -33.89 -19.57 -8.41
CA ALA A 122 -34.99 -20.21 -9.15
C ALA A 122 -34.97 -21.76 -9.09
N SER A 123 -33.84 -22.36 -8.81
CA SER A 123 -33.69 -23.81 -8.65
C SER A 123 -34.20 -24.36 -7.32
N PHE A 124 -34.48 -23.49 -6.33
CA PHE A 124 -34.92 -23.92 -4.99
C PHE A 124 -36.44 -23.88 -4.85
N LYS A 125 -37.01 -24.95 -4.28
CA LYS A 125 -38.47 -25.14 -4.14
C LYS A 125 -39.13 -24.11 -3.21
N ASP A 126 -38.35 -23.51 -2.31
CA ASP A 126 -38.82 -22.52 -1.32
C ASP A 126 -38.22 -21.12 -1.53
N ALA A 127 -37.75 -20.81 -2.76
CA ALA A 127 -37.23 -19.50 -3.13
C ALA A 127 -38.19 -18.34 -2.85
N ASN A 128 -39.52 -18.62 -2.93
CA ASN A 128 -40.57 -17.66 -2.62
C ASN A 128 -40.67 -17.30 -1.13
N LYS A 129 -40.12 -18.11 -0.23
CA LYS A 129 -40.06 -17.88 1.24
C LYS A 129 -38.89 -17.02 1.65
N VAL A 130 -37.92 -16.76 0.75
CA VAL A 130 -36.78 -15.88 1.02
C VAL A 130 -37.26 -14.43 1.11
N SER A 131 -36.90 -13.76 2.19
CA SER A 131 -37.26 -12.35 2.41
C SER A 131 -36.69 -11.46 1.29
N LYS A 132 -37.42 -10.41 0.90
CA LYS A 132 -37.01 -9.52 -0.20
C LYS A 132 -35.59 -8.96 0.00
N TRP A 133 -35.26 -8.59 1.22
CA TRP A 133 -33.95 -8.03 1.58
C TRP A 133 -32.80 -9.06 1.45
N ALA A 134 -33.08 -10.36 1.63
CA ALA A 134 -32.10 -11.43 1.62
C ALA A 134 -31.86 -12.05 0.22
N LYS A 135 -32.77 -11.84 -0.73
CA LYS A 135 -32.75 -12.51 -2.03
C LYS A 135 -31.41 -12.34 -2.77
N GLY A 136 -30.91 -11.12 -2.92
CA GLY A 136 -29.70 -10.84 -3.65
C GLY A 136 -28.47 -11.48 -2.99
N TYR A 137 -28.39 -11.42 -1.67
CA TYR A 137 -27.29 -12.03 -0.91
C TYR A 137 -27.26 -13.55 -1.04
N ILE A 138 -28.40 -14.21 -0.86
CA ILE A 138 -28.49 -15.69 -0.94
C ILE A 138 -28.23 -16.17 -2.37
N SER A 139 -28.74 -15.46 -3.37
CA SER A 139 -28.49 -15.76 -4.77
C SER A 139 -26.98 -15.72 -5.09
N CYS A 140 -26.30 -14.69 -4.62
CA CYS A 140 -24.87 -14.55 -4.76
C CYS A 140 -24.11 -15.69 -4.05
N ALA A 141 -24.48 -16.03 -2.80
CA ALA A 141 -23.90 -17.15 -2.06
C ALA A 141 -24.07 -18.50 -2.78
N CYS A 142 -25.20 -18.70 -3.46
CA CYS A 142 -25.44 -19.89 -4.28
C CYS A 142 -24.55 -19.91 -5.53
N ALA A 143 -24.42 -18.78 -6.24
CA ALA A 143 -23.53 -18.64 -7.40
C ALA A 143 -22.06 -18.94 -7.06
N MET A 144 -21.63 -18.52 -5.87
CA MET A 144 -20.27 -18.78 -5.35
C MET A 144 -20.10 -20.20 -4.79
N GLY A 145 -21.12 -21.06 -4.82
CA GLY A 145 -21.06 -22.41 -4.27
C GLY A 145 -20.98 -22.49 -2.75
N ILE A 146 -21.16 -21.37 -2.05
CA ILE A 146 -21.13 -21.29 -0.58
C ILE A 146 -22.39 -21.93 0.02
N VAL A 147 -23.55 -21.66 -0.59
CA VAL A 147 -24.86 -22.21 -0.22
C VAL A 147 -25.33 -23.18 -1.30
N LYS A 148 -25.51 -24.47 -0.92
CA LYS A 148 -25.97 -25.54 -1.83
C LYS A 148 -27.43 -25.96 -1.58
N GLY A 149 -28.03 -25.52 -0.47
CA GLY A 149 -29.33 -25.99 -0.02
C GLY A 149 -29.32 -27.42 0.52
N ASP A 150 -30.49 -27.91 0.92
CA ASP A 150 -30.69 -29.25 1.41
C ASP A 150 -31.95 -29.85 0.75
N GLY A 151 -31.80 -30.93 -0.02
CA GLY A 151 -32.91 -31.55 -0.78
C GLY A 151 -33.63 -30.61 -1.75
N GLY A 152 -32.96 -29.54 -2.21
CA GLY A 152 -33.56 -28.50 -3.07
C GLY A 152 -34.29 -27.40 -2.30
N TYR A 153 -34.05 -27.24 -1.01
CA TYR A 153 -34.61 -26.21 -0.15
C TYR A 153 -33.52 -25.36 0.50
N ILE A 154 -33.74 -24.04 0.60
CA ILE A 154 -32.89 -23.08 1.33
C ILE A 154 -33.25 -23.09 2.83
N LYS A 155 -34.54 -23.27 3.15
CA LYS A 155 -35.11 -23.17 4.50
C LYS A 155 -34.78 -21.80 5.16
N PRO A 156 -35.13 -20.65 4.52
CA PRO A 156 -34.59 -19.34 4.88
C PRO A 156 -34.91 -18.92 6.32
N THR A 157 -36.11 -19.16 6.78
CA THR A 157 -36.62 -18.75 8.11
C THR A 157 -36.28 -19.75 9.24
N SER A 158 -35.70 -20.90 8.92
CA SER A 158 -35.24 -21.86 9.93
C SER A 158 -33.99 -21.36 10.62
N ASN A 159 -33.91 -21.58 11.95
CA ASN A 159 -32.69 -21.29 12.69
C ASN A 159 -31.53 -22.22 12.26
N ILE A 160 -30.33 -21.65 12.00
CA ILE A 160 -29.16 -22.44 11.62
C ILE A 160 -28.63 -23.25 12.82
N THR A 161 -28.23 -24.48 12.58
CA THR A 161 -27.57 -25.30 13.59
C THR A 161 -26.04 -25.09 13.58
N ARG A 162 -25.36 -25.49 14.64
CA ARG A 162 -23.89 -25.42 14.73
C ARG A 162 -23.23 -26.21 13.59
N SER A 163 -23.72 -27.38 13.26
CA SER A 163 -23.22 -28.18 12.14
C SER A 163 -23.39 -27.46 10.79
N GLU A 164 -24.56 -26.82 10.56
CA GLU A 164 -24.83 -26.06 9.34
C GLU A 164 -23.97 -24.80 9.25
N MET A 165 -23.75 -24.10 10.38
CA MET A 165 -22.83 -22.95 10.46
C MET A 165 -21.39 -23.37 10.13
N THR A 166 -20.90 -24.45 10.74
CA THR A 166 -19.56 -24.98 10.46
C THR A 166 -19.41 -25.33 8.97
N SER A 167 -20.42 -25.97 8.38
CA SER A 167 -20.41 -26.31 6.96
C SER A 167 -20.45 -25.06 6.07
N LEU A 168 -21.22 -24.04 6.44
CA LEU A 168 -21.31 -22.78 5.72
C LEU A 168 -19.95 -22.06 5.71
N ILE A 169 -19.32 -21.92 6.88
CA ILE A 169 -17.99 -21.28 7.02
C ILE A 169 -16.91 -22.10 6.30
N SER A 170 -16.99 -23.44 6.36
CA SER A 170 -16.05 -24.31 5.62
C SER A 170 -16.20 -24.13 4.10
N ASN A 171 -17.43 -24.15 3.57
CA ASN A 171 -17.69 -23.90 2.16
C ASN A 171 -17.20 -22.49 1.72
N PHE A 172 -17.41 -21.50 2.58
CA PHE A 172 -16.88 -20.15 2.34
C PHE A 172 -15.36 -20.18 2.21
N LYS A 173 -14.64 -20.69 3.20
CA LYS A 173 -13.16 -20.75 3.19
C LYS A 173 -12.62 -21.59 2.05
N GLN A 174 -13.35 -22.63 1.60
CA GLN A 174 -12.96 -23.46 0.47
C GLN A 174 -13.14 -22.74 -0.88
N ASN A 175 -14.23 -21.98 -1.04
CA ASN A 175 -14.61 -21.39 -2.31
C ASN A 175 -14.10 -19.95 -2.48
N ILE A 176 -13.85 -19.24 -1.38
CA ILE A 176 -13.37 -17.87 -1.38
C ILE A 176 -11.97 -17.82 -0.76
N LYS A 177 -11.01 -17.43 -1.59
CA LYS A 177 -9.61 -17.32 -1.19
C LYS A 177 -9.21 -15.84 -1.15
N PRO A 178 -8.97 -15.25 0.03
CA PRO A 178 -8.43 -13.91 0.12
C PRO A 178 -6.95 -13.91 -0.31
N VAL A 179 -6.62 -13.06 -1.29
CA VAL A 179 -5.26 -12.74 -1.72
C VAL A 179 -4.94 -11.34 -1.19
N THR A 180 -3.90 -11.22 -0.41
CA THR A 180 -3.48 -9.94 0.20
C THR A 180 -2.26 -9.38 -0.52
N LEU A 181 -2.35 -8.13 -0.94
CA LEU A 181 -1.25 -7.35 -1.48
C LEU A 181 -0.84 -6.33 -0.41
N LEU A 182 0.35 -6.49 0.16
CA LEU A 182 0.99 -5.51 1.02
C LEU A 182 1.86 -4.62 0.14
N THR A 183 1.71 -3.31 0.23
CA THR A 183 2.34 -2.40 -0.72
C THR A 183 3.12 -1.29 -0.05
N VAL A 184 4.26 -0.98 -0.64
CA VAL A 184 5.11 0.17 -0.31
C VAL A 184 5.37 0.94 -1.59
N ASN A 185 5.51 2.25 -1.50
CA ASN A 185 5.90 3.14 -2.59
C ASN A 185 6.69 4.30 -2.01
N ASP A 186 7.46 4.96 -2.86
CA ASP A 186 8.18 6.20 -2.51
C ASP A 186 8.93 6.06 -1.17
N PHE A 187 9.66 4.94 -1.02
CA PHE A 187 10.41 4.66 0.21
C PHE A 187 11.61 5.59 0.37
N HIS A 188 12.19 6.05 -0.74
CA HIS A 188 13.24 7.06 -0.79
C HIS A 188 14.40 6.81 0.17
N GLY A 189 14.87 5.56 0.23
CA GLY A 189 16.02 5.20 1.06
C GLY A 189 15.83 5.47 2.55
N SER A 190 14.61 5.53 3.07
CA SER A 190 14.29 5.85 4.47
C SER A 190 14.68 4.72 5.43
N LEU A 191 15.99 4.45 5.49
CA LEU A 191 16.56 3.29 6.17
C LEU A 191 16.49 3.39 7.70
N LYS A 192 16.69 4.60 8.25
CA LYS A 192 16.71 4.85 9.70
C LYS A 192 15.32 5.14 10.26
N ASP A 193 15.12 4.77 11.53
CA ASP A 193 14.01 5.27 12.34
C ASP A 193 14.29 6.73 12.72
N SER A 194 13.39 7.63 12.34
CA SER A 194 13.48 9.07 12.65
C SER A 194 12.26 9.58 13.43
N GLY A 195 11.52 8.68 14.06
CA GLY A 195 10.28 8.98 14.78
C GLY A 195 9.05 9.08 13.85
N LYS A 196 9.11 9.82 12.75
CA LYS A 196 8.05 9.84 11.72
C LYS A 196 8.18 8.67 10.74
N ASN A 197 9.40 8.38 10.32
CA ASN A 197 9.72 7.26 9.44
C ASN A 197 10.16 6.09 10.32
N ILE A 198 9.52 4.95 10.21
CA ILE A 198 9.80 3.80 11.10
C ILE A 198 11.11 3.09 10.79
N GLY A 199 11.75 3.42 9.67
CA GLY A 199 12.96 2.78 9.19
C GLY A 199 12.74 1.35 8.68
N ILE A 200 13.72 0.86 7.92
CA ILE A 200 13.58 -0.39 7.17
C ILE A 200 13.47 -1.62 8.07
N ALA A 201 14.13 -1.64 9.25
CA ALA A 201 14.10 -2.79 10.14
C ALA A 201 12.72 -2.99 10.81
N LYS A 202 12.04 -1.92 11.20
CA LYS A 202 10.66 -2.00 11.72
C LYS A 202 9.67 -2.31 10.59
N LEU A 203 9.85 -1.70 9.41
CA LEU A 203 9.05 -2.00 8.23
C LEU A 203 9.15 -3.49 7.85
N ALA A 204 10.36 -4.07 7.92
CA ALA A 204 10.60 -5.49 7.70
C ALA A 204 9.81 -6.37 8.67
N SER A 205 9.86 -6.08 9.97
CA SER A 205 9.07 -6.80 10.98
C SER A 205 7.57 -6.73 10.68
N TYR A 206 7.07 -5.56 10.34
CA TYR A 206 5.66 -5.37 10.02
C TYR A 206 5.23 -6.21 8.80
N LEU A 207 5.96 -6.09 7.68
CA LEU A 207 5.64 -6.79 6.43
C LEU A 207 5.78 -8.31 6.57
N LYS A 208 6.89 -8.79 7.17
CA LYS A 208 7.11 -10.22 7.44
C LYS A 208 6.03 -10.77 8.39
N GLY A 209 5.68 -10.03 9.45
CA GLY A 209 4.63 -10.44 10.39
C GLY A 209 3.26 -10.56 9.74
N LYS A 210 2.89 -9.59 8.90
CA LYS A 210 1.65 -9.64 8.10
C LYS A 210 1.65 -10.81 7.11
N LYS A 211 2.76 -11.03 6.38
CA LYS A 211 2.89 -12.14 5.43
C LYS A 211 2.83 -13.49 6.14
N ALA A 212 3.39 -13.60 7.34
CA ALA A 212 3.38 -14.85 8.13
C ALA A 212 1.96 -15.29 8.54
N ALA A 213 1.00 -14.38 8.65
CA ALA A 213 -0.39 -14.71 8.96
C ALA A 213 -1.08 -15.48 7.81
N ASN A 214 -0.68 -15.25 6.54
CA ASN A 214 -1.20 -15.96 5.37
C ASN A 214 -0.13 -16.02 4.27
N PRO A 215 0.96 -16.81 4.44
CA PRO A 215 2.13 -16.78 3.57
C PRO A 215 1.82 -17.28 2.15
N ASP A 216 0.86 -18.19 2.02
CA ASP A 216 0.51 -18.81 0.74
C ASP A 216 -0.32 -17.89 -0.18
N ARG A 217 -0.87 -16.78 0.34
CA ARG A 217 -1.72 -15.86 -0.41
C ARG A 217 -1.41 -14.38 -0.14
N THR A 218 -0.23 -14.07 0.41
CA THR A 218 0.21 -12.70 0.61
C THR A 218 1.42 -12.39 -0.27
N LEU A 219 1.35 -11.26 -0.98
CA LEU A 219 2.45 -10.69 -1.74
C LEU A 219 2.89 -9.37 -1.12
N ILE A 220 4.20 -9.08 -1.19
CA ILE A 220 4.78 -7.78 -0.81
C ILE A 220 5.27 -7.12 -2.11
N LEU A 221 4.74 -5.94 -2.41
CA LEU A 221 4.91 -5.26 -3.69
C LEU A 221 5.39 -3.82 -3.48
N SER A 222 6.10 -3.28 -4.47
CA SER A 222 6.45 -1.85 -4.49
C SER A 222 5.99 -1.19 -5.77
N ALA A 223 5.48 0.04 -5.66
CA ALA A 223 5.15 0.88 -6.80
C ALA A 223 6.29 1.84 -7.22
N GLY A 224 7.54 1.58 -6.83
CA GLY A 224 8.72 2.33 -7.26
C GLY A 224 9.17 3.43 -6.30
N ASP A 225 10.22 4.16 -6.69
CA ASP A 225 10.92 5.20 -5.94
C ASP A 225 11.41 4.72 -4.57
N ASN A 226 12.16 3.61 -4.60
CA ASN A 226 12.61 2.96 -3.37
C ASN A 226 13.95 3.48 -2.86
N TYR A 227 14.88 3.88 -3.74
CA TYR A 227 16.32 3.89 -3.46
C TYR A 227 16.88 5.25 -3.07
N GLN A 228 16.58 6.30 -3.86
CA GLN A 228 17.12 7.63 -3.70
C GLN A 228 16.37 8.42 -2.62
N GLY A 229 17.09 9.12 -1.73
CA GLY A 229 16.48 10.08 -0.79
C GLY A 229 17.28 10.26 0.51
N SER A 230 17.66 9.21 1.24
CA SER A 230 18.48 9.38 2.44
C SER A 230 19.98 9.37 2.12
N ALA A 231 20.75 10.04 2.98
CA ALA A 231 22.21 10.10 2.85
C ALA A 231 22.87 8.71 2.79
N GLU A 232 22.41 7.80 3.64
CA GLU A 232 22.93 6.44 3.74
C GLU A 232 22.66 5.63 2.48
N SER A 233 21.49 5.84 1.89
CA SER A 233 21.13 5.20 0.63
C SER A 233 21.92 5.81 -0.53
N ASN A 234 22.00 7.14 -0.58
CA ASN A 234 22.66 7.87 -1.67
C ASN A 234 24.17 7.55 -1.75
N LEU A 235 24.87 7.56 -0.62
CA LEU A 235 26.31 7.25 -0.56
C LEU A 235 26.64 5.82 -1.03
N LEU A 236 25.69 4.89 -0.91
CA LEU A 236 25.84 3.49 -1.31
C LEU A 236 25.01 3.15 -2.56
N TYR A 237 24.52 4.17 -3.26
CA TYR A 237 23.72 4.00 -4.48
C TYR A 237 22.60 2.98 -4.31
N GLY A 238 21.83 3.08 -3.23
CA GLY A 238 20.65 2.26 -2.97
C GLY A 238 20.89 0.80 -2.58
N LYS A 239 22.17 0.36 -2.50
CA LYS A 239 22.49 -1.04 -2.18
C LYS A 239 21.85 -1.54 -0.87
N PRO A 240 21.86 -0.77 0.25
CA PRO A 240 21.20 -1.22 1.50
C PRO A 240 19.70 -1.44 1.35
N VAL A 241 19.03 -0.63 0.53
CA VAL A 241 17.61 -0.77 0.25
C VAL A 241 17.33 -2.07 -0.53
N ASN A 242 18.12 -2.34 -1.58
CA ASN A 242 17.97 -3.55 -2.39
C ASN A 242 18.18 -4.82 -1.56
N ASP A 243 19.21 -4.82 -0.71
CA ASP A 243 19.49 -5.95 0.18
C ASP A 243 18.36 -6.14 1.23
N ALA A 244 17.84 -5.04 1.79
CA ALA A 244 16.69 -5.10 2.70
C ALA A 244 15.43 -5.63 2.01
N MET A 245 15.10 -5.16 0.81
CA MET A 245 13.97 -5.65 0.03
C MET A 245 14.09 -7.16 -0.25
N ASN A 246 15.32 -7.64 -0.56
CA ASN A 246 15.60 -9.07 -0.71
C ASN A 246 15.36 -9.86 0.58
N MET A 247 15.75 -9.31 1.75
CA MET A 247 15.59 -9.95 3.06
C MET A 247 14.13 -9.92 3.54
N ILE A 248 13.38 -8.89 3.20
CA ILE A 248 11.93 -8.77 3.48
C ILE A 248 11.15 -9.77 2.62
N GLY A 249 11.64 -10.06 1.42
CA GLY A 249 11.00 -10.97 0.47
C GLY A 249 9.92 -10.28 -0.33
N PHE A 250 10.26 -9.15 -0.98
CA PHE A 250 9.42 -8.52 -1.99
C PHE A 250 9.17 -9.50 -3.14
N ASP A 251 7.96 -9.46 -3.69
CA ASP A 251 7.53 -10.34 -4.78
C ASP A 251 7.64 -9.63 -6.16
N ALA A 252 7.56 -8.30 -6.22
CA ALA A 252 7.83 -7.47 -7.41
C ALA A 252 7.95 -5.98 -7.05
N SER A 253 8.61 -5.20 -7.91
CA SER A 253 8.67 -3.73 -7.84
C SER A 253 8.44 -3.11 -9.22
N ALA A 254 7.62 -2.06 -9.31
CA ALA A 254 7.63 -1.16 -10.46
C ALA A 254 8.89 -0.28 -10.44
N ILE A 255 9.16 0.38 -11.55
CA ILE A 255 10.22 1.37 -11.71
C ILE A 255 9.57 2.77 -11.69
N GLY A 256 9.99 3.62 -10.75
CA GLY A 256 9.61 5.02 -10.69
C GLY A 256 10.61 5.93 -11.42
N ASN A 257 10.44 7.25 -11.27
CA ASN A 257 11.35 8.21 -11.88
C ASN A 257 12.70 8.32 -11.16
N HIS A 258 12.72 8.16 -9.84
CA HIS A 258 13.94 8.23 -9.05
C HIS A 258 14.82 6.97 -9.14
N GLU A 259 14.35 5.87 -9.71
CA GLU A 259 15.23 4.75 -10.07
C GLU A 259 16.25 5.12 -11.15
N PHE A 260 16.06 6.22 -11.89
CA PHE A 260 17.01 6.73 -12.90
C PHE A 260 18.03 7.73 -12.38
N ASP A 261 17.92 8.25 -11.17
CA ASP A 261 18.72 9.38 -10.66
C ASP A 261 20.23 9.14 -10.74
N TRP A 262 20.69 7.92 -10.56
CA TRP A 262 22.11 7.54 -10.65
C TRP A 262 22.49 6.81 -11.96
N GLY A 263 21.63 6.92 -12.96
CA GLY A 263 21.83 6.30 -14.27
C GLY A 263 21.35 4.87 -14.36
N THR A 264 21.11 4.43 -15.58
CA THR A 264 20.61 3.09 -15.89
C THR A 264 21.55 1.96 -15.49
N ASP A 265 22.86 2.21 -15.43
CA ASP A 265 23.83 1.20 -14.98
C ASP A 265 23.59 0.82 -13.50
N LYS A 266 23.25 1.79 -12.66
CA LYS A 266 22.92 1.54 -11.25
C LYS A 266 21.60 0.80 -11.13
N LEU A 267 20.57 1.22 -11.85
CA LEU A 267 19.30 0.52 -11.92
C LEU A 267 19.49 -0.96 -12.34
N GLN A 268 20.26 -1.21 -13.40
CA GLN A 268 20.55 -2.58 -13.84
C GLN A 268 21.38 -3.38 -12.82
N SER A 269 22.22 -2.72 -12.00
CA SER A 269 22.97 -3.39 -10.94
C SER A 269 22.02 -3.91 -9.83
N TRP A 270 20.99 -3.14 -9.47
CA TRP A 270 19.96 -3.60 -8.53
C TRP A 270 19.16 -4.75 -9.11
N ILE A 271 18.71 -4.64 -10.36
CA ILE A 271 17.97 -5.70 -11.06
C ILE A 271 18.75 -7.03 -11.03
N LYS A 272 20.08 -6.99 -11.24
CA LYS A 272 20.94 -8.19 -11.22
C LYS A 272 21.03 -8.84 -9.85
N THR A 273 20.92 -8.07 -8.77
CA THR A 273 21.08 -8.53 -7.38
C THR A 273 19.76 -8.71 -6.65
N ALA A 274 18.66 -8.21 -7.19
CA ALA A 274 17.32 -8.39 -6.66
C ALA A 274 16.85 -9.85 -6.79
N LYS A 275 16.16 -10.34 -5.76
CA LYS A 275 15.49 -11.64 -5.75
C LYS A 275 14.04 -11.56 -6.23
N PHE A 276 13.63 -10.41 -6.69
CA PHE A 276 12.30 -10.10 -7.24
C PHE A 276 12.44 -9.38 -8.58
N PRO A 277 11.46 -9.46 -9.48
CA PRO A 277 11.51 -8.75 -10.75
C PRO A 277 11.23 -7.26 -10.59
N PHE A 278 11.98 -6.44 -11.33
CA PHE A 278 11.61 -5.07 -11.66
C PHE A 278 10.71 -5.07 -12.89
N LEU A 279 9.62 -4.30 -12.83
CA LEU A 279 8.58 -4.30 -13.85
C LEU A 279 8.46 -2.93 -14.52
N ALA A 280 8.49 -2.92 -15.87
CA ALA A 280 8.42 -1.72 -16.69
C ALA A 280 7.78 -2.04 -18.06
N ALA A 281 6.47 -2.07 -18.13
CA ALA A 281 5.76 -2.42 -19.36
C ALA A 281 5.77 -1.31 -20.40
N ASN A 282 5.79 -0.04 -19.94
CA ASN A 282 5.68 1.14 -20.81
C ASN A 282 6.99 1.90 -21.02
N ILE A 283 8.14 1.36 -20.58
CA ILE A 283 9.45 1.94 -20.88
C ILE A 283 9.97 1.27 -22.15
N TYR A 284 10.17 2.05 -23.20
CA TYR A 284 10.60 1.59 -24.51
C TYR A 284 11.95 2.21 -24.90
N ASP A 285 12.82 1.43 -25.51
CA ASP A 285 14.03 1.92 -26.13
C ASP A 285 13.68 2.60 -27.46
N LYS A 286 13.98 3.90 -27.60
CA LYS A 286 13.66 4.69 -28.81
C LYS A 286 14.33 4.18 -30.08
N SER A 287 15.50 3.52 -29.96
CA SER A 287 16.24 3.03 -31.10
C SER A 287 15.62 1.79 -31.73
N THR A 288 14.92 0.99 -30.91
CA THR A 288 14.34 -0.29 -31.34
C THR A 288 12.82 -0.27 -31.38
N ASP A 289 12.19 0.72 -30.78
CA ASP A 289 10.74 0.80 -30.51
C ASP A 289 10.19 -0.47 -29.82
N LYS A 290 10.99 -1.03 -28.90
CA LYS A 290 10.61 -2.21 -28.11
C LYS A 290 10.69 -1.91 -26.62
N PRO A 291 9.94 -2.64 -25.77
CA PRO A 291 10.15 -2.60 -24.35
C PRO A 291 11.63 -2.84 -24.02
N VAL A 292 12.15 -2.13 -23.01
CA VAL A 292 13.53 -2.31 -22.54
C VAL A 292 13.78 -3.78 -22.18
N ASP A 293 14.96 -4.29 -22.45
CA ASP A 293 15.33 -5.69 -22.25
C ASP A 293 15.86 -5.99 -20.82
N TRP A 294 16.25 -4.95 -20.10
CA TRP A 294 16.81 -5.05 -18.74
C TRP A 294 15.73 -5.12 -17.64
N ALA A 295 14.47 -4.83 -17.92
CA ALA A 295 13.34 -5.02 -17.02
C ALA A 295 12.24 -5.86 -17.68
N LYS A 296 11.38 -6.45 -16.86
CA LYS A 296 10.25 -7.23 -17.38
C LYS A 296 9.01 -6.34 -17.52
N PRO A 297 8.20 -6.50 -18.57
CA PRO A 297 6.94 -5.77 -18.66
C PRO A 297 5.93 -6.23 -17.61
N TYR A 298 5.95 -7.51 -17.26
CA TYR A 298 5.08 -8.14 -16.27
C TYR A 298 5.73 -9.38 -15.66
N THR A 299 5.11 -9.89 -14.60
CA THR A 299 5.40 -11.22 -14.04
C THR A 299 4.09 -11.96 -13.73
N ILE A 300 4.16 -13.29 -13.60
CA ILE A 300 3.06 -14.12 -13.11
C ILE A 300 3.58 -14.87 -11.89
N ILE A 301 2.89 -14.71 -10.77
CA ILE A 301 3.20 -15.37 -9.51
C ILE A 301 2.04 -16.29 -9.17
N GLU A 302 2.32 -17.55 -8.89
CA GLU A 302 1.31 -18.50 -8.47
C GLU A 302 1.30 -18.61 -6.93
N LYS A 303 0.13 -18.40 -6.33
CA LYS A 303 -0.12 -18.48 -4.89
C LYS A 303 -1.34 -19.34 -4.62
N ASP A 304 -1.18 -20.45 -3.93
CA ASP A 304 -2.27 -21.40 -3.60
C ASP A 304 -3.13 -21.79 -4.82
N GLY A 305 -2.46 -22.03 -5.97
CA GLY A 305 -3.09 -22.37 -7.25
C GLY A 305 -3.79 -21.22 -7.96
N ILE A 306 -3.62 -19.96 -7.51
CA ILE A 306 -4.14 -18.74 -8.15
C ILE A 306 -2.98 -18.07 -8.89
N LYS A 307 -3.13 -17.83 -10.18
CA LYS A 307 -2.15 -17.13 -11.02
C LYS A 307 -2.41 -15.61 -10.98
N ILE A 308 -1.49 -14.88 -10.39
CA ILE A 308 -1.55 -13.43 -10.25
C ILE A 308 -0.58 -12.81 -11.25
N GLY A 309 -1.11 -12.17 -12.29
CA GLY A 309 -0.34 -11.38 -13.23
C GLY A 309 -0.12 -9.97 -12.70
N ILE A 310 1.11 -9.47 -12.75
CA ILE A 310 1.48 -8.15 -12.24
C ILE A 310 2.16 -7.38 -13.35
N ILE A 311 1.62 -6.21 -13.71
CA ILE A 311 2.14 -5.29 -14.73
C ILE A 311 2.84 -4.14 -14.01
N GLY A 312 4.03 -3.71 -14.47
CA GLY A 312 4.68 -2.49 -13.98
C GLY A 312 4.47 -1.33 -14.94
N ILE A 313 4.10 -0.17 -14.40
CA ILE A 313 3.89 1.08 -15.15
C ILE A 313 4.69 2.19 -14.49
N SER A 314 5.46 2.91 -15.29
CA SER A 314 6.16 4.15 -14.90
C SER A 314 5.38 5.35 -15.41
N THR A 315 5.38 6.45 -14.65
CA THR A 315 4.76 7.70 -15.12
C THR A 315 5.50 8.26 -16.34
N PRO A 316 4.80 8.76 -17.38
CA PRO A 316 5.41 9.51 -18.46
C PRO A 316 6.14 10.78 -18.00
N GLU A 317 5.80 11.32 -16.83
CA GLU A 317 6.51 12.44 -16.22
C GLU A 317 7.98 12.16 -15.96
N THR A 318 8.40 10.88 -15.90
CA THR A 318 9.80 10.47 -15.78
C THR A 318 10.69 11.13 -16.86
N ALA A 319 10.15 11.42 -18.04
CA ALA A 319 10.88 12.09 -19.11
C ALA A 319 11.44 13.48 -18.72
N TYR A 320 10.86 14.13 -17.70
CA TYR A 320 11.27 15.47 -17.22
C TYR A 320 11.36 15.57 -15.67
N LYS A 321 11.02 14.52 -14.94
CA LYS A 321 11.11 14.45 -13.47
C LYS A 321 12.42 13.83 -12.97
N THR A 322 13.33 13.47 -13.87
CA THR A 322 14.68 13.00 -13.60
C THR A 322 15.66 13.67 -14.57
N LYS A 323 16.96 13.33 -14.52
CA LYS A 323 17.97 13.91 -15.39
C LYS A 323 17.68 13.58 -16.87
N PRO A 324 17.40 14.59 -17.73
CA PRO A 324 16.97 14.35 -19.11
C PRO A 324 17.94 13.49 -19.92
N ASP A 325 19.23 13.69 -19.75
CA ASP A 325 20.27 12.95 -20.48
C ASP A 325 20.23 11.45 -20.20
N ILE A 326 19.87 11.05 -18.98
CA ILE A 326 19.79 9.64 -18.58
C ILE A 326 18.61 8.96 -19.25
N VAL A 327 17.49 9.65 -19.35
CA VAL A 327 16.23 9.10 -19.90
C VAL A 327 16.04 9.42 -21.38
N ALA A 328 16.92 10.22 -21.98
CA ALA A 328 16.86 10.55 -23.41
C ALA A 328 16.72 9.34 -24.35
N PRO A 329 17.36 8.17 -24.10
CA PRO A 329 17.21 6.99 -24.93
C PRO A 329 15.84 6.32 -24.85
N TYR A 330 15.03 6.67 -23.84
CA TYR A 330 13.78 5.96 -23.52
C TYR A 330 12.55 6.79 -23.84
N GLU A 331 11.48 6.09 -24.24
CA GLU A 331 10.12 6.60 -24.37
C GLU A 331 9.24 5.97 -23.29
N PHE A 332 8.50 6.79 -22.56
CA PHE A 332 7.51 6.36 -21.57
C PHE A 332 6.14 6.41 -22.23
N LYS A 333 5.69 5.26 -22.77
CA LYS A 333 4.44 5.16 -23.54
C LYS A 333 3.22 5.30 -22.65
N ASP A 334 2.07 5.59 -23.27
CA ASP A 334 0.79 5.80 -22.60
C ASP A 334 0.44 4.63 -21.64
N PRO A 335 0.30 4.90 -20.33
CA PRO A 335 0.02 3.88 -19.33
C PRO A 335 -1.25 3.08 -19.60
N THR A 336 -2.29 3.75 -20.13
CA THR A 336 -3.59 3.14 -20.39
C THR A 336 -3.54 2.13 -21.52
N ALA A 337 -2.93 2.51 -22.65
CA ALA A 337 -2.80 1.65 -23.81
C ALA A 337 -1.98 0.38 -23.48
N ILE A 338 -0.84 0.57 -22.82
CA ILE A 338 0.06 -0.50 -22.43
C ILE A 338 -0.58 -1.42 -21.37
N THR A 339 -1.28 -0.87 -20.39
CA THR A 339 -1.98 -1.69 -19.38
C THR A 339 -3.05 -2.57 -20.04
N LYS A 340 -3.81 -2.05 -20.99
CA LYS A 340 -4.81 -2.83 -21.75
C LYS A 340 -4.17 -3.97 -22.54
N GLU A 341 -3.06 -3.69 -23.21
CA GLU A 341 -2.30 -4.69 -23.98
C GLU A 341 -1.83 -5.84 -23.09
N TYR A 342 -1.10 -5.52 -22.01
CA TYR A 342 -0.55 -6.56 -21.14
C TYR A 342 -1.60 -7.25 -20.27
N THR A 343 -2.74 -6.59 -19.97
CA THR A 343 -3.89 -7.27 -19.37
C THR A 343 -4.38 -8.40 -20.25
N LYS A 344 -4.50 -8.17 -21.57
CA LYS A 344 -4.87 -9.21 -22.52
C LYS A 344 -3.82 -10.32 -22.56
N VAL A 345 -2.55 -9.98 -22.65
CA VAL A 345 -1.43 -10.96 -22.65
C VAL A 345 -1.48 -11.84 -21.41
N LEU A 346 -1.72 -11.26 -20.22
CA LEU A 346 -1.80 -12.00 -18.97
C LEU A 346 -3.01 -12.92 -18.91
N LYS A 347 -4.18 -12.45 -19.34
CA LYS A 347 -5.40 -13.29 -19.43
C LYS A 347 -5.24 -14.44 -20.42
N ASP A 348 -4.61 -14.21 -21.58
CA ASP A 348 -4.30 -15.24 -22.57
C ASP A 348 -3.30 -16.30 -22.01
N LYS A 349 -2.44 -15.91 -21.05
CA LYS A 349 -1.52 -16.80 -20.32
C LYS A 349 -2.18 -17.47 -19.11
N GLY A 350 -3.46 -17.24 -18.89
CA GLY A 350 -4.26 -17.86 -17.82
C GLY A 350 -4.09 -17.21 -16.45
N ALA A 351 -3.78 -15.90 -16.38
CA ALA A 351 -3.81 -15.17 -15.13
C ALA A 351 -5.26 -15.07 -14.61
N ASP A 352 -5.45 -15.51 -13.39
CA ASP A 352 -6.73 -15.44 -12.68
C ASP A 352 -7.00 -14.01 -12.19
N ILE A 353 -5.97 -13.34 -11.69
CA ILE A 353 -5.96 -11.98 -11.15
C ILE A 353 -4.95 -11.15 -11.92
N VAL A 354 -5.28 -9.90 -12.24
CA VAL A 354 -4.37 -8.92 -12.84
C VAL A 354 -4.22 -7.71 -11.94
N VAL A 355 -3.00 -7.41 -11.52
CA VAL A 355 -2.61 -6.28 -10.67
C VAL A 355 -1.71 -5.34 -11.45
N VAL A 356 -1.87 -4.04 -11.28
CA VAL A 356 -0.97 -3.03 -11.83
C VAL A 356 -0.20 -2.39 -10.68
N LEU A 357 1.13 -2.39 -10.78
CA LEU A 357 2.01 -1.55 -9.97
C LEU A 357 2.30 -0.30 -10.80
N ALA A 358 1.66 0.79 -10.48
CA ALA A 358 1.78 2.04 -11.22
C ALA A 358 2.55 3.07 -10.39
N HIS A 359 3.75 3.43 -10.84
CA HIS A 359 4.38 4.65 -10.35
C HIS A 359 3.70 5.85 -11.03
N ALA A 360 2.43 6.05 -10.66
CA ALA A 360 1.49 7.07 -11.11
C ALA A 360 0.48 7.26 -9.99
N GLY A 361 0.41 8.43 -9.44
CA GLY A 361 -0.28 8.64 -8.17
C GLY A 361 -1.63 9.33 -8.27
N GLY A 362 -2.15 9.66 -7.11
CA GLY A 362 -3.41 10.34 -6.97
C GLY A 362 -3.50 11.21 -5.73
N VAL A 363 -4.53 12.02 -5.70
CA VAL A 363 -4.92 12.83 -4.53
C VAL A 363 -6.33 12.44 -4.13
N GLN A 364 -6.54 12.18 -2.85
CA GLN A 364 -7.85 11.89 -2.29
C GLN A 364 -8.34 13.09 -1.48
N ASP A 365 -9.49 13.64 -1.85
CA ASP A 365 -10.10 14.75 -1.12
C ASP A 365 -10.85 14.26 0.14
N LYS A 366 -11.32 15.21 0.94
CA LYS A 366 -12.08 14.94 2.19
C LYS A 366 -13.38 14.18 1.98
N ASP A 367 -13.94 14.20 0.77
CA ASP A 367 -15.19 13.52 0.41
C ASP A 367 -14.90 12.12 -0.17
N GLY A 368 -13.61 11.72 -0.21
CA GLY A 368 -13.15 10.41 -0.67
C GLY A 368 -12.97 10.31 -2.18
N LYS A 369 -13.13 11.40 -2.93
CA LYS A 369 -12.91 11.41 -4.38
C LYS A 369 -11.42 11.36 -4.70
N ILE A 370 -11.03 10.45 -5.58
CA ILE A 370 -9.65 10.25 -6.02
C ILE A 370 -9.49 10.82 -7.43
N THR A 371 -8.44 11.62 -7.61
CA THR A 371 -8.06 12.26 -8.88
C THR A 371 -6.56 12.07 -9.13
N GLY A 372 -6.06 12.38 -10.32
CA GLY A 372 -4.67 12.25 -10.71
C GLY A 372 -4.43 11.11 -11.71
N GLU A 373 -3.18 10.96 -12.16
CA GLU A 373 -2.78 10.04 -13.23
C GLU A 373 -3.18 8.57 -12.94
N GLY A 374 -2.91 8.10 -11.71
CA GLY A 374 -3.29 6.75 -11.30
C GLY A 374 -4.81 6.55 -11.23
N ALA A 375 -5.56 7.60 -10.88
CA ALA A 375 -7.03 7.56 -10.91
C ALA A 375 -7.57 7.52 -12.34
N ASP A 376 -6.94 8.23 -13.27
CA ASP A 376 -7.35 8.24 -14.68
C ASP A 376 -7.02 6.90 -15.34
N LEU A 377 -5.89 6.29 -15.00
CA LEU A 377 -5.58 4.91 -15.37
C LEU A 377 -6.67 3.95 -14.88
N ALA A 378 -7.06 4.03 -13.58
CA ALA A 378 -8.07 3.15 -13.00
C ALA A 378 -9.46 3.31 -13.64
N LYS A 379 -9.81 4.51 -14.11
CA LYS A 379 -11.06 4.74 -14.86
C LYS A 379 -11.06 4.11 -16.25
N ALA A 380 -9.88 3.96 -16.85
CA ALA A 380 -9.71 3.60 -18.25
C ALA A 380 -9.43 2.11 -18.51
N VAL A 381 -9.06 1.33 -17.47
CA VAL A 381 -8.68 -0.07 -17.60
C VAL A 381 -9.64 -1.01 -16.87
N SER A 382 -9.49 -2.32 -17.10
CA SER A 382 -10.25 -3.38 -16.43
C SER A 382 -9.28 -4.40 -15.87
N VAL A 383 -8.87 -4.17 -14.61
CA VAL A 383 -7.93 -5.00 -13.84
C VAL A 383 -8.50 -5.24 -12.43
N ASP A 384 -7.89 -6.12 -11.66
CA ASP A 384 -8.42 -6.52 -10.36
C ASP A 384 -7.89 -5.63 -9.21
N ALA A 385 -6.75 -4.93 -9.39
CA ALA A 385 -6.22 -3.97 -8.42
C ALA A 385 -5.18 -3.03 -9.06
N ILE A 386 -5.03 -1.82 -8.50
CA ILE A 386 -3.95 -0.89 -8.85
C ILE A 386 -3.28 -0.42 -7.57
N VAL A 387 -1.96 -0.59 -7.51
CA VAL A 387 -1.08 0.01 -6.50
C VAL A 387 -0.44 1.24 -7.11
N MET A 388 -0.58 2.38 -6.44
CA MET A 388 -0.13 3.70 -6.89
C MET A 388 1.13 4.13 -6.14
N GLY A 389 1.83 5.15 -6.67
CA GLY A 389 2.98 5.84 -6.07
C GLY A 389 3.17 7.21 -6.72
N HIS A 390 4.31 7.87 -6.48
CA HIS A 390 4.73 9.12 -7.10
C HIS A 390 4.21 10.40 -6.43
N THR A 391 2.96 10.47 -6.01
CA THR A 391 2.39 11.72 -5.48
C THR A 391 2.58 11.90 -3.97
N HIS A 392 3.12 10.91 -3.29
CA HIS A 392 3.36 10.94 -1.84
C HIS A 392 2.08 11.22 -1.03
N ASN A 393 0.93 10.76 -1.49
CA ASN A 393 -0.34 10.93 -0.81
C ASN A 393 -0.87 9.60 -0.28
N PRO A 394 -1.54 9.57 0.88
CA PRO A 394 -2.28 8.38 1.28
C PRO A 394 -3.59 8.31 0.50
N VAL A 395 -3.72 7.32 -0.37
CA VAL A 395 -4.93 7.06 -1.16
C VAL A 395 -5.45 5.67 -0.88
N GLN A 396 -6.75 5.55 -0.64
CA GLN A 396 -7.43 4.26 -0.49
C GLN A 396 -8.87 4.33 -0.97
N GLY A 397 -9.35 3.30 -1.60
CA GLY A 397 -10.75 3.26 -2.06
C GLY A 397 -10.93 2.42 -3.31
N LYS A 398 -12.00 2.70 -4.04
CA LYS A 398 -12.31 2.04 -5.31
C LYS A 398 -12.64 3.07 -6.39
N ILE A 399 -12.12 2.83 -7.59
CA ILE A 399 -12.48 3.60 -8.79
C ILE A 399 -13.06 2.60 -9.80
N ASN A 400 -14.31 2.82 -10.23
CA ASN A 400 -15.05 1.89 -11.09
C ASN A 400 -15.04 0.43 -10.57
N GLY A 401 -15.05 0.24 -9.25
CA GLY A 401 -14.99 -1.08 -8.62
C GLY A 401 -13.58 -1.65 -8.42
N ILE A 402 -12.55 -1.08 -9.04
CA ILE A 402 -11.15 -1.48 -8.89
C ILE A 402 -10.60 -0.91 -7.59
N PRO A 403 -10.11 -1.73 -6.65
CA PRO A 403 -9.45 -1.24 -5.45
C PRO A 403 -8.12 -0.56 -5.83
N VAL A 404 -7.88 0.62 -5.24
CA VAL A 404 -6.66 1.39 -5.41
C VAL A 404 -6.05 1.73 -4.07
N VAL A 405 -4.72 1.82 -4.01
CA VAL A 405 -3.98 2.22 -2.81
C VAL A 405 -2.69 2.94 -3.18
N GLU A 406 -2.37 4.03 -2.48
CA GLU A 406 -1.04 4.66 -2.42
C GLU A 406 -0.64 4.78 -0.95
N ALA A 407 0.54 4.27 -0.58
CA ALA A 407 0.94 4.06 0.81
C ALA A 407 1.71 5.23 1.42
N TYR A 408 1.43 6.46 1.00
CA TYR A 408 2.17 7.64 1.43
C TYR A 408 3.62 7.60 0.92
N TYR A 409 4.64 7.86 1.79
CA TYR A 409 6.05 7.81 1.43
C TYR A 409 6.93 7.49 2.65
N ASN A 410 8.24 7.24 2.44
CA ASN A 410 9.27 7.00 3.45
C ASN A 410 8.92 5.88 4.45
N GLY A 411 8.14 4.89 4.05
CA GLY A 411 7.74 3.78 4.92
C GLY A 411 6.83 4.16 6.08
N ARG A 412 6.24 5.36 6.08
CA ARG A 412 5.31 5.85 7.14
C ARG A 412 4.01 5.07 7.19
N SER A 413 3.64 4.46 6.07
CA SER A 413 2.43 3.68 5.91
C SER A 413 2.69 2.45 5.05
N VAL A 414 1.81 1.47 5.16
CA VAL A 414 1.76 0.30 4.30
C VAL A 414 0.36 0.21 3.72
N GLY A 415 0.27 0.13 2.40
CA GLY A 415 -0.97 -0.14 1.70
C GLY A 415 -1.33 -1.63 1.80
N GLU A 416 -2.60 -1.92 1.87
CA GLU A 416 -3.12 -3.29 1.90
C GLU A 416 -4.35 -3.38 1.01
N ILE A 417 -4.29 -4.24 -0.01
CA ILE A 417 -5.44 -4.62 -0.80
C ILE A 417 -5.73 -6.10 -0.54
N THR A 418 -6.98 -6.43 -0.21
CA THR A 418 -7.44 -7.81 -0.14
C THR A 418 -8.39 -8.06 -1.29
N LEU A 419 -8.07 -9.08 -2.11
CA LEU A 419 -8.88 -9.54 -3.24
C LEU A 419 -9.50 -10.89 -2.86
N TYR A 420 -10.82 -10.96 -2.81
CA TYR A 420 -11.55 -12.20 -2.53
C TYR A 420 -11.78 -12.96 -3.85
N TYR A 421 -10.90 -13.92 -4.14
CA TYR A 421 -10.99 -14.76 -5.33
C TYR A 421 -11.97 -15.91 -5.12
N CYS A 422 -12.96 -16.02 -5.99
CA CYS A 422 -13.94 -17.10 -5.98
C CYS A 422 -13.48 -18.23 -6.90
N VAL A 423 -13.10 -19.36 -6.31
CA VAL A 423 -12.56 -20.52 -7.04
C VAL A 423 -13.56 -21.09 -8.06
N PRO A 424 -14.86 -21.31 -7.74
CA PRO A 424 -15.84 -21.80 -8.71
C PRO A 424 -16.09 -20.84 -9.88
N MET A 425 -16.02 -19.53 -9.63
CA MET A 425 -16.29 -18.51 -10.65
C MET A 425 -15.02 -18.05 -11.39
N LYS A 426 -13.85 -18.46 -10.92
CA LYS A 426 -12.52 -18.06 -11.45
C LYS A 426 -12.38 -16.54 -11.62
N LYS A 427 -12.80 -15.77 -10.61
CA LYS A 427 -12.69 -14.30 -10.63
C LYS A 427 -12.64 -13.71 -9.23
N VAL A 428 -12.14 -12.49 -9.11
CA VAL A 428 -12.32 -11.67 -7.92
C VAL A 428 -13.80 -11.25 -7.82
N VAL A 429 -14.42 -11.53 -6.68
CA VAL A 429 -15.83 -11.23 -6.43
C VAL A 429 -16.01 -10.06 -5.47
N SER A 430 -15.00 -9.77 -4.65
CA SER A 430 -15.00 -8.64 -3.75
C SER A 430 -13.56 -8.18 -3.49
N SER A 431 -13.41 -6.97 -2.99
CA SER A 431 -12.11 -6.42 -2.63
C SER A 431 -12.23 -5.34 -1.56
N SER A 432 -11.16 -5.10 -0.85
CA SER A 432 -10.99 -3.95 0.04
C SER A 432 -9.61 -3.34 -0.17
N SER A 433 -9.47 -2.05 0.14
CA SER A 433 -8.18 -1.36 0.18
C SER A 433 -8.12 -0.48 1.42
N LYS A 434 -6.95 -0.40 2.03
CA LYS A 434 -6.68 0.48 3.17
C LYS A 434 -5.21 0.90 3.18
N VAL A 435 -4.96 2.06 3.76
CA VAL A 435 -3.63 2.54 4.13
C VAL A 435 -3.49 2.36 5.64
N ASN A 436 -2.56 1.51 6.04
CA ASN A 436 -2.19 1.33 7.43
C ASN A 436 -1.22 2.44 7.81
N SER A 437 -1.77 3.54 8.35
CA SER A 437 -1.03 4.72 8.80
C SER A 437 -0.59 4.56 10.26
N ASN A 438 0.19 5.54 10.76
CA ASN A 438 0.62 5.63 12.15
C ASN A 438 1.45 4.43 12.62
N LEU A 439 2.22 3.83 11.72
CA LEU A 439 3.13 2.73 12.06
C LEU A 439 4.16 3.16 13.12
N ALA A 440 4.55 4.43 13.13
CA ALA A 440 5.48 5.00 14.10
C ALA A 440 4.91 5.06 15.54
N GLU A 441 3.60 5.14 15.69
CA GLU A 441 2.92 5.15 16.99
C GLU A 441 2.84 3.75 17.62
N GLY A 442 3.05 2.72 16.80
CA GLY A 442 3.03 1.33 17.24
C GLY A 442 4.35 0.87 17.85
N SER A 443 4.28 -0.02 18.84
CA SER A 443 5.46 -0.70 19.38
C SER A 443 5.90 -1.84 18.44
N ILE A 444 6.60 -1.50 17.34
CA ILE A 444 7.13 -2.49 16.40
C ILE A 444 8.59 -2.79 16.78
N THR A 445 8.87 -4.04 17.17
CA THR A 445 10.23 -4.49 17.39
C THR A 445 10.96 -4.60 16.05
N PRO A 446 12.14 -3.98 15.86
CA PRO A 446 12.89 -4.09 14.62
C PRO A 446 13.26 -5.54 14.27
N ASP A 447 13.22 -5.88 12.98
CA ASP A 447 13.76 -7.16 12.49
C ASP A 447 15.28 -7.20 12.70
N LYS A 448 15.74 -8.22 13.42
CA LYS A 448 17.14 -8.28 13.83
C LYS A 448 18.08 -8.43 12.64
N GLU A 449 17.76 -9.27 11.68
CA GLU A 449 18.65 -9.55 10.54
C GLU A 449 18.80 -8.32 9.64
N VAL A 450 17.68 -7.64 9.36
CA VAL A 450 17.69 -6.39 8.59
C VAL A 450 18.40 -5.28 9.37
N GLY A 451 18.20 -5.20 10.68
CA GLY A 451 18.91 -4.26 11.54
C GLY A 451 20.43 -4.48 11.57
N ASP A 452 20.87 -5.73 11.69
CA ASP A 452 22.29 -6.08 11.68
C ASP A 452 22.94 -5.75 10.32
N MET A 453 22.27 -6.05 9.22
CA MET A 453 22.71 -5.68 7.87
C MET A 453 22.82 -4.16 7.72
N LEU A 454 21.82 -3.40 8.16
CA LEU A 454 21.85 -1.94 8.13
C LEU A 454 22.99 -1.37 8.96
N ASN A 455 23.21 -1.89 10.18
CA ASN A 455 24.33 -1.46 11.03
C ASN A 455 25.67 -1.65 10.35
N GLY A 456 25.87 -2.73 9.58
CA GLY A 456 27.07 -2.93 8.77
C GLY A 456 27.29 -1.80 7.76
N TYR A 457 26.25 -1.43 7.00
CA TYR A 457 26.31 -0.31 6.06
C TYR A 457 26.51 1.04 6.77
N MET A 458 25.88 1.23 7.93
CA MET A 458 26.06 2.45 8.71
C MET A 458 27.52 2.64 9.13
N GLN A 459 28.20 1.57 9.57
CA GLN A 459 29.64 1.66 9.90
C GLN A 459 30.50 2.08 8.70
N GLU A 460 30.12 1.70 7.48
CA GLU A 460 30.82 2.09 6.25
C GLU A 460 30.63 3.59 5.94
N VAL A 461 29.42 4.14 6.10
CA VAL A 461 29.11 5.52 5.68
C VAL A 461 29.27 6.57 6.77
N MET A 462 29.18 6.19 8.05
CA MET A 462 29.24 7.14 9.18
C MET A 462 30.48 8.03 9.19
N PRO A 463 31.70 7.54 8.86
CA PRO A 463 32.87 8.41 8.81
C PRO A 463 32.70 9.57 7.82
N LYS A 464 32.05 9.32 6.68
CA LYS A 464 31.80 10.36 5.67
C LYS A 464 30.65 11.28 6.10
N LEU A 465 29.58 10.73 6.64
CA LEU A 465 28.41 11.51 7.08
C LEU A 465 28.75 12.46 8.22
N ASN A 466 29.64 12.05 9.13
CA ASN A 466 30.04 12.85 10.28
C ASN A 466 31.18 13.84 9.96
N GLU A 467 31.68 13.89 8.71
CA GLU A 467 32.68 14.88 8.31
C GLU A 467 32.11 16.29 8.44
N VAL A 468 32.70 17.09 9.30
CA VAL A 468 32.32 18.50 9.51
C VAL A 468 32.84 19.33 8.34
N ILE A 469 31.96 19.98 7.61
CA ILE A 469 32.26 20.79 6.42
C ILE A 469 32.04 22.29 6.65
N GLY A 470 31.41 22.66 7.75
CA GLY A 470 31.15 24.05 8.07
C GLY A 470 30.60 24.26 9.47
N LYS A 471 30.22 25.50 9.76
CA LYS A 471 29.59 25.90 11.01
C LYS A 471 28.65 27.08 10.77
N THR A 472 27.52 27.10 11.47
CA THR A 472 26.64 28.26 11.49
C THR A 472 26.43 28.77 12.94
N ASP A 473 26.36 30.08 13.09
CA ASP A 473 26.10 30.71 14.39
C ASP A 473 24.61 31.02 14.62
N VAL A 474 23.76 30.71 13.66
CA VAL A 474 22.30 30.87 13.71
C VAL A 474 21.63 29.60 13.20
N ASP A 475 20.34 29.42 13.55
CA ASP A 475 19.53 28.40 12.91
C ASP A 475 19.27 28.80 11.44
N LEU A 476 19.58 27.91 10.49
CA LEU A 476 19.27 28.08 9.08
C LEU A 476 17.89 27.47 8.85
N GLU A 477 16.87 28.26 9.12
CA GLU A 477 15.47 27.81 9.00
C GLU A 477 15.02 27.78 7.54
N HIS A 478 14.31 26.71 7.19
CA HIS A 478 13.62 26.55 5.91
C HIS A 478 12.16 26.31 6.13
N ASN A 479 11.32 27.05 5.35
CA ASN A 479 9.90 26.85 5.26
C ASN A 479 9.51 26.70 3.77
N ARG A 480 8.90 25.58 3.43
CA ARG A 480 8.48 25.29 2.07
C ARG A 480 7.40 26.25 1.54
N GLY A 481 6.58 26.82 2.43
CA GLY A 481 5.43 27.67 2.11
C GLY A 481 5.71 29.17 2.11
N GLU A 482 6.97 29.59 2.22
CA GLU A 482 7.37 31.01 2.20
C GLU A 482 8.86 31.18 1.87
N LEU A 483 9.31 32.41 1.67
CA LEU A 483 10.74 32.70 1.62
C LEU A 483 11.37 32.39 2.97
N SER A 484 12.52 31.74 2.96
CA SER A 484 13.22 31.34 4.18
C SER A 484 14.71 31.69 4.11
N ILE A 485 15.32 31.98 5.26
CA ILE A 485 16.75 32.31 5.36
C ILE A 485 17.60 31.25 4.65
N PHE A 486 17.30 29.98 4.87
CA PHE A 486 18.08 28.89 4.28
C PHE A 486 17.81 28.73 2.79
N GLY A 487 16.56 28.93 2.35
CA GLY A 487 16.21 28.89 0.93
C GLY A 487 16.88 30.02 0.13
N GLU A 488 16.86 31.26 0.66
CA GLU A 488 17.55 32.39 0.05
C GLU A 488 19.08 32.19 0.04
N TRP A 489 19.67 31.69 1.14
CA TRP A 489 21.10 31.35 1.18
C TRP A 489 21.46 30.28 0.13
N THR A 490 20.62 29.28 -0.07
CA THR A 490 20.80 28.27 -1.11
C THR A 490 20.81 28.91 -2.50
N ALA A 491 19.86 29.82 -2.76
CA ALA A 491 19.82 30.56 -4.02
C ALA A 491 21.03 31.51 -4.20
N ASP A 492 21.53 32.13 -3.13
CA ASP A 492 22.76 32.92 -3.15
C ASP A 492 23.97 32.06 -3.56
N VAL A 493 24.13 30.86 -2.97
CA VAL A 493 25.20 29.93 -3.33
C VAL A 493 25.09 29.49 -4.79
N MET A 494 23.88 29.18 -5.28
CA MET A 494 23.67 28.82 -6.69
C MET A 494 24.04 29.97 -7.63
N LYS A 495 23.63 31.20 -7.30
CA LYS A 495 23.97 32.41 -8.07
C LYS A 495 25.48 32.62 -8.13
N ASP A 496 26.16 32.53 -7.01
CA ASP A 496 27.62 32.74 -6.92
C ASP A 496 28.38 31.64 -7.67
N ALA A 497 27.96 30.38 -7.56
CA ALA A 497 28.60 29.26 -8.24
C ALA A 497 28.38 29.30 -9.77
N SER A 498 27.25 29.80 -10.25
CA SER A 498 26.96 29.89 -11.69
C SER A 498 27.44 31.19 -12.34
N GLY A 499 27.69 32.24 -11.56
CA GLY A 499 27.96 33.58 -12.05
C GLY A 499 26.72 34.28 -12.65
N ALA A 500 25.55 33.75 -12.47
CA ALA A 500 24.29 34.32 -12.96
C ALA A 500 23.90 35.61 -12.18
N GLN A 501 23.10 36.47 -12.78
CA GLN A 501 22.60 37.67 -12.12
C GLN A 501 21.50 37.36 -11.11
N ILE A 502 20.68 36.34 -11.38
CA ILE A 502 19.54 35.90 -10.60
C ILE A 502 19.59 34.38 -10.46
N ALA A 503 19.20 33.85 -9.32
CA ALA A 503 19.00 32.43 -9.13
C ALA A 503 17.63 32.14 -8.52
N PHE A 504 17.07 30.99 -8.91
CA PHE A 504 15.81 30.47 -8.41
C PHE A 504 16.01 29.05 -7.90
N GLN A 505 15.46 28.77 -6.72
CA GLN A 505 15.37 27.43 -6.14
C GLN A 505 13.93 27.17 -5.74
N ASN A 506 13.34 26.05 -6.14
CA ASN A 506 12.03 25.69 -5.62
C ASN A 506 12.13 25.31 -4.13
N GLY A 507 11.20 25.80 -3.31
CA GLY A 507 11.23 25.55 -1.86
C GLY A 507 11.15 24.06 -1.50
N GLY A 508 10.52 23.23 -2.35
CA GLY A 508 10.50 21.78 -2.17
C GLY A 508 11.84 21.08 -2.36
N GLY A 509 12.80 21.72 -3.03
CA GLY A 509 14.17 21.19 -3.21
C GLY A 509 15.03 21.26 -1.96
N VAL A 510 14.72 22.17 -1.03
CA VAL A 510 15.32 22.24 0.31
C VAL A 510 14.39 21.48 1.27
N ARG A 511 14.89 20.42 1.91
CA ARG A 511 14.04 19.44 2.60
C ARG A 511 13.90 19.65 4.10
N THR A 512 14.87 20.30 4.73
CA THR A 512 14.90 20.54 6.19
C THR A 512 15.74 21.77 6.51
N SER A 513 15.67 22.22 7.76
CA SER A 513 16.49 23.29 8.36
C SER A 513 17.78 22.70 8.91
N ILE A 514 18.82 23.53 9.08
CA ILE A 514 20.04 23.18 9.81
C ILE A 514 20.09 24.00 11.11
N PRO A 515 20.20 23.36 12.30
CA PRO A 515 20.32 24.08 13.55
C PRO A 515 21.69 24.74 13.68
N LYS A 516 21.78 25.76 14.53
CA LYS A 516 23.04 26.37 14.93
C LYS A 516 24.04 25.32 15.43
N GLY A 517 25.28 25.37 14.91
CA GLY A 517 26.34 24.44 15.29
C GLY A 517 27.24 24.05 14.13
N GLU A 518 27.88 22.90 14.26
CA GLU A 518 28.65 22.28 13.19
C GLU A 518 27.71 21.75 12.12
N ILE A 519 28.14 21.84 10.87
CA ILE A 519 27.39 21.32 9.70
C ILE A 519 28.22 20.16 9.15
N THR A 520 27.60 19.02 9.03
CA THR A 520 28.21 17.80 8.51
C THR A 520 27.78 17.51 7.07
N VAL A 521 28.49 16.61 6.42
CA VAL A 521 28.09 16.05 5.12
C VAL A 521 26.69 15.42 5.23
N GLY A 522 26.39 14.76 6.35
CA GLY A 522 25.07 14.15 6.60
C GLY A 522 23.94 15.18 6.61
N ASP A 523 24.14 16.33 7.29
CA ASP A 523 23.15 17.41 7.31
C ASP A 523 22.87 17.93 5.90
N MET A 524 23.89 18.08 5.05
CA MET A 524 23.70 18.54 3.66
C MET A 524 22.93 17.53 2.81
N TYR A 525 23.14 16.22 3.01
CA TYR A 525 22.32 15.21 2.34
C TYR A 525 20.86 15.22 2.80
N GLU A 526 20.60 15.54 4.08
CA GLU A 526 19.21 15.69 4.57
C GLU A 526 18.52 16.93 3.99
N VAL A 527 19.30 18.00 3.78
CA VAL A 527 18.82 19.26 3.21
C VAL A 527 18.55 19.13 1.70
N MET A 528 19.50 18.60 0.96
CA MET A 528 19.47 18.51 -0.51
C MET A 528 19.85 17.10 -0.96
N PRO A 529 18.94 16.12 -0.83
CA PRO A 529 19.24 14.71 -1.11
C PRO A 529 19.35 14.38 -2.60
N PHE A 530 18.99 15.32 -3.48
CA PHE A 530 18.96 15.12 -4.93
C PHE A 530 20.29 15.55 -5.55
N ASP A 531 20.83 14.75 -6.47
CA ASP A 531 22.02 15.09 -7.26
C ASP A 531 21.67 16.04 -8.43
N ASN A 532 21.00 17.14 -8.11
CA ASN A 532 20.61 18.14 -9.11
C ASN A 532 21.83 18.88 -9.64
N THR A 533 21.76 19.33 -10.88
CA THR A 533 22.77 20.18 -11.54
C THR A 533 22.25 21.60 -11.70
N LEU A 534 23.16 22.56 -11.79
CA LEU A 534 22.82 23.94 -12.09
C LEU A 534 22.62 24.12 -13.59
N TYR A 535 21.52 24.78 -13.95
CA TYR A 535 21.26 25.24 -15.32
C TYR A 535 21.26 26.76 -15.35
N THR A 536 21.86 27.33 -16.40
CA THR A 536 21.85 28.78 -16.67
C THR A 536 21.11 29.03 -17.96
N PHE A 537 20.30 30.09 -17.96
CA PHE A 537 19.48 30.53 -19.09
C PHE A 537 19.60 32.03 -19.28
N ASP A 538 19.56 32.51 -20.52
CA ASP A 538 19.23 33.91 -20.82
C ASP A 538 17.72 34.03 -20.83
N MET A 539 17.19 34.96 -20.03
CA MET A 539 15.75 35.17 -19.87
C MET A 539 15.37 36.64 -20.00
N THR A 540 14.22 36.91 -20.64
CA THR A 540 13.60 38.24 -20.60
C THR A 540 12.94 38.50 -19.25
N GLY A 541 12.67 39.77 -18.92
CA GLY A 541 11.95 40.11 -17.69
C GLY A 541 10.55 39.50 -17.64
N GLU A 542 9.89 39.31 -18.81
CA GLU A 542 8.59 38.66 -18.87
C GLU A 542 8.68 37.16 -18.46
N GLN A 543 9.68 36.46 -18.96
CA GLN A 543 9.93 35.07 -18.56
C GLN A 543 10.28 34.94 -17.07
N ILE A 544 11.10 35.87 -16.53
CA ILE A 544 11.39 35.93 -15.09
C ILE A 544 10.09 36.14 -14.29
N LYS A 545 9.22 37.01 -14.74
CA LYS A 545 7.92 37.24 -14.13
C LYS A 545 7.05 35.99 -14.16
N GLU A 546 7.01 35.24 -15.25
CA GLU A 546 6.29 33.95 -15.34
C GLU A 546 6.80 32.95 -14.34
N VAL A 547 8.12 32.78 -14.17
CA VAL A 547 8.72 31.92 -13.15
C VAL A 547 8.28 32.33 -11.75
N LEU A 548 8.31 33.63 -11.43
CA LEU A 548 7.87 34.14 -10.13
C LEU A 548 6.38 33.94 -9.90
N GLU A 549 5.54 34.20 -10.88
CA GLU A 549 4.09 34.00 -10.81
C GLU A 549 3.72 32.52 -10.58
N ASN A 550 4.49 31.60 -11.19
CA ASN A 550 4.35 30.16 -10.95
C ASN A 550 4.86 29.76 -9.58
N GLY A 551 5.92 30.39 -9.07
CA GLY A 551 6.60 29.99 -7.83
C GLY A 551 6.02 30.61 -6.56
N ILE A 552 5.41 31.79 -6.62
CA ILE A 552 4.84 32.47 -5.46
C ILE A 552 3.55 31.76 -5.01
N MET A 553 3.50 31.34 -3.73
CA MET A 553 2.37 30.59 -3.15
C MET A 553 2.09 29.23 -3.84
N ASN A 554 3.07 28.65 -4.48
CA ASN A 554 2.93 27.33 -5.08
C ASN A 554 3.23 26.26 -4.02
N ASN A 555 2.23 25.49 -3.63
CA ASN A 555 2.37 24.44 -2.62
C ASN A 555 2.92 23.12 -3.21
N ASP A 556 2.80 22.91 -4.52
CA ASP A 556 3.21 21.68 -5.18
C ASP A 556 4.74 21.57 -5.28
N ILE A 557 5.39 22.66 -5.74
CA ILE A 557 6.86 22.74 -5.85
C ILE A 557 7.51 23.45 -4.65
N GLY A 558 6.71 24.01 -3.73
CA GLY A 558 7.14 24.94 -2.69
C GLY A 558 7.42 26.34 -3.24
N TRP A 559 7.31 27.36 -2.38
CA TRP A 559 7.56 28.74 -2.80
C TRP A 559 8.96 28.88 -3.36
N VAL A 560 9.06 29.65 -4.47
CA VAL A 560 10.36 29.95 -5.08
C VAL A 560 11.23 30.72 -4.09
N GLN A 561 12.44 30.20 -3.84
CA GLN A 561 13.51 30.86 -3.12
C GLN A 561 14.36 31.58 -4.15
N LEU A 562 14.84 32.77 -3.89
CA LEU A 562 15.43 33.62 -4.93
C LEU A 562 16.64 34.42 -4.43
N SER A 563 17.55 34.70 -5.34
CA SER A 563 18.71 35.58 -5.13
C SER A 563 18.93 36.51 -6.31
N GLY A 564 19.50 37.67 -6.05
CA GLY A 564 19.85 38.67 -7.08
C GLY A 564 18.71 39.60 -7.50
N ILE A 565 17.48 39.35 -7.06
CA ILE A 565 16.26 40.07 -7.44
C ILE A 565 15.47 40.50 -6.19
N VAL A 566 14.79 41.61 -6.26
CA VAL A 566 13.80 42.10 -5.29
C VAL A 566 12.44 42.09 -5.97
N VAL A 567 11.48 41.42 -5.34
CA VAL A 567 10.13 41.25 -5.91
C VAL A 567 9.08 41.82 -4.97
N LYS A 568 8.24 42.73 -5.50
CA LYS A 568 7.05 43.20 -4.81
C LYS A 568 5.83 42.45 -5.35
N TYR A 569 5.07 41.81 -4.50
CA TYR A 569 3.91 41.04 -4.92
C TYR A 569 2.70 41.26 -4.02
N ASP A 570 1.52 40.91 -4.53
CA ASP A 570 0.24 40.98 -3.82
C ASP A 570 -0.35 39.56 -3.72
N SER A 571 -0.32 39.02 -2.52
CA SER A 571 -0.82 37.66 -2.23
C SER A 571 -2.34 37.50 -2.38
N THR A 572 -3.09 38.61 -2.42
CA THR A 572 -4.56 38.60 -2.59
C THR A 572 -5.00 38.41 -4.03
N LYS A 573 -4.09 38.61 -4.98
CA LYS A 573 -4.36 38.46 -6.40
C LYS A 573 -4.29 37.00 -6.86
N PRO A 574 -5.00 36.64 -7.92
CA PRO A 574 -4.89 35.33 -8.53
C PRO A 574 -3.47 35.07 -9.10
N ALA A 575 -3.09 33.78 -9.22
CA ALA A 575 -1.87 33.43 -9.93
C ALA A 575 -1.81 34.04 -11.34
N GLY A 576 -0.63 34.48 -11.76
CA GLY A 576 -0.41 35.19 -13.00
C GLY A 576 -0.60 36.73 -12.89
N GLN A 577 -1.00 37.23 -11.72
CA GLN A 577 -1.23 38.69 -11.48
C GLN A 577 -0.64 39.18 -10.15
N ARG A 578 0.15 38.31 -9.46
CA ARG A 578 0.69 38.61 -8.12
C ARG A 578 1.89 39.54 -8.15
N VAL A 579 2.76 39.42 -9.13
CA VAL A 579 4.00 40.20 -9.26
C VAL A 579 3.68 41.62 -9.72
N LEU A 580 4.00 42.61 -8.88
CA LEU A 580 3.76 44.02 -9.11
C LEU A 580 4.99 44.77 -9.64
N GLU A 581 6.18 44.45 -9.11
CA GLU A 581 7.43 45.13 -9.43
C GLU A 581 8.60 44.14 -9.25
N MET A 582 9.59 44.26 -10.11
CA MET A 582 10.84 43.49 -10.09
C MET A 582 12.03 44.43 -10.31
N THR A 583 13.01 44.36 -9.42
CA THR A 583 14.27 45.10 -9.56
C THR A 583 15.45 44.20 -9.23
N LEU A 584 16.61 44.50 -9.77
CA LEU A 584 17.86 43.93 -9.25
C LEU A 584 18.13 44.43 -7.82
N LYS A 585 19.05 43.80 -7.09
CA LYS A 585 19.40 44.19 -5.70
C LYS A 585 19.89 45.65 -5.60
N ASP A 586 20.43 46.22 -6.65
CA ASP A 586 20.90 47.62 -6.71
C ASP A 586 19.76 48.61 -7.02
N GLY A 587 18.53 48.15 -7.19
CA GLY A 587 17.36 48.95 -7.51
C GLY A 587 17.11 49.17 -9.02
N THR A 588 17.95 48.60 -9.88
CA THR A 588 17.75 48.67 -11.34
C THR A 588 16.50 47.90 -11.73
N PRO A 589 15.50 48.54 -12.40
CA PRO A 589 14.31 47.83 -12.91
C PRO A 589 14.70 46.72 -13.90
N ILE A 590 13.96 45.61 -13.87
CA ILE A 590 14.13 44.56 -14.87
C ILE A 590 13.25 44.89 -16.05
N GLU A 591 13.87 45.08 -17.23
CA GLU A 591 13.15 45.33 -18.48
C GLU A 591 12.40 44.06 -18.91
N MET A 592 11.18 44.23 -19.46
CA MET A 592 10.29 43.10 -19.72
C MET A 592 10.58 42.38 -21.04
N ASP A 593 11.22 43.05 -21.98
CA ASP A 593 11.58 42.58 -23.34
C ASP A 593 12.94 41.86 -23.43
#